data_c7514f1f342f62b80777c5d4a6e5594b
#
_entry.id   c7514f1f342f62b80777c5d4a6e5594b
#
_cell.length_a   1.000
_cell.length_b   1.000
_cell.length_c   1.000
_cell.angle_alpha   90.00
_cell.angle_beta   90.00
_cell.angle_gamma   90.00
#
_symmetry.space_group_name_H-M   'P 1'
#
loop_
_entity.id
_entity.type
_entity.pdbx_description
1 polymer ?
#
loop_
_entity_poly.entity_id
_entity_poly.type
_entity_poly.pdbx_seq_one_letter_code
_entity_poly.pdbx_strand_id
1 'polypeptide(L)'
;GKTFGCLAFAEKLKEKLKDKSCRIIYCLPYTSIIDQNYREFQKIIHHYLKQKYEEKPHRFLLKHHYLTSKTLKNRNDKNHNNNENRSYKDYLEDKLLVESWQPALIVTTFVQLFHSIFSNKNRNLKKFHNIINSIIILDEVQNIDPDYYLMIREVFTIFARRFNTYFLLMTATQPEILSDEIAIDLVNPEPFMRNSIFNRVKMETNLKITNSDKFLKNFTTNFKERNALLVVNTKKMAVKLFKSIEKKFNDFECYCLTNYLIPKDKERKIKKIRAKLDTNKKIIVISNQLIEAGVGLSCKRGYRDVSPLDSI
;
A
#
# COMPACT_ATOMS: atom_id res chain seq x y z
N GLY A 1 -0.30 -14.31 4.12
CA GLY A 1 -0.32 -13.97 2.72
C GLY A 1 1.00 -13.42 2.21
N LYS A 2 0.97 -12.72 1.07
CA LYS A 2 2.15 -12.18 0.35
C LYS A 2 3.15 -11.47 1.28
N THR A 3 2.67 -10.54 2.10
CA THR A 3 3.50 -9.70 2.99
C THR A 3 4.36 -10.51 3.97
N PHE A 4 3.81 -11.57 4.57
CA PHE A 4 4.57 -12.44 5.47
C PHE A 4 5.57 -13.32 4.73
N GLY A 5 5.18 -13.83 3.55
CA GLY A 5 6.06 -14.65 2.73
C GLY A 5 7.32 -13.91 2.31
N CYS A 6 7.21 -12.64 1.92
CA CYS A 6 8.37 -11.84 1.52
C CYS A 6 9.28 -11.47 2.70
N LEU A 7 8.73 -11.18 3.87
CA LEU A 7 9.57 -10.96 5.06
C LEU A 7 10.33 -12.23 5.46
N ALA A 8 9.65 -13.39 5.46
CA ALA A 8 10.29 -14.66 5.74
C ALA A 8 11.38 -14.99 4.72
N PHE A 9 11.14 -14.69 3.44
CA PHE A 9 12.15 -14.81 2.39
C PHE A 9 13.34 -13.87 2.64
N ALA A 10 13.09 -12.60 2.94
CA ALA A 10 14.14 -11.63 3.20
C ALA A 10 14.98 -12.01 4.42
N GLU A 11 14.38 -12.49 5.50
CA GLU A 11 15.12 -12.97 6.68
C GLU A 11 15.97 -14.21 6.36
N LYS A 12 15.42 -15.19 5.63
CA LYS A 12 16.20 -16.35 5.17
C LYS A 12 17.34 -15.97 4.23
N LEU A 13 17.13 -14.94 3.39
CA LEU A 13 18.20 -14.43 2.53
C LEU A 13 19.31 -13.82 3.38
N LYS A 14 18.99 -13.00 4.39
CA LYS A 14 19.99 -12.46 5.35
C LYS A 14 20.79 -13.55 6.05
N GLU A 15 20.12 -14.61 6.50
CA GLU A 15 20.79 -15.76 7.11
C GLU A 15 21.78 -16.43 6.15
N LYS A 16 21.38 -16.64 4.88
CA LYS A 16 22.27 -17.20 3.84
C LYS A 16 23.45 -16.30 3.52
N LEU A 17 23.21 -15.00 3.46
CA LEU A 17 24.27 -14.00 3.23
C LEU A 17 25.23 -13.85 4.42
N LYS A 18 24.85 -14.39 5.58
CA LYS A 18 25.58 -14.24 6.85
C LYS A 18 25.82 -12.77 7.23
N ASP A 19 25.02 -11.87 6.71
CA ASP A 19 25.12 -10.42 6.94
C ASP A 19 23.98 -9.92 7.82
N LYS A 20 24.28 -9.77 9.11
CA LYS A 20 23.34 -9.21 10.09
C LYS A 20 23.13 -7.70 9.94
N SER A 21 23.99 -7.01 9.21
CA SER A 21 23.88 -5.56 8.99
C SER A 21 22.91 -5.21 7.87
N CYS A 22 22.58 -6.16 7.02
CA CYS A 22 21.65 -6.00 5.91
C CYS A 22 20.25 -5.60 6.42
N ARG A 23 19.72 -4.48 5.92
CA ARG A 23 18.40 -3.96 6.30
C ARG A 23 17.34 -4.46 5.35
N ILE A 24 16.08 -4.43 5.81
CA ILE A 24 14.92 -4.70 4.95
C ILE A 24 14.17 -3.37 4.75
N ILE A 25 13.98 -2.98 3.49
CA ILE A 25 13.22 -1.79 3.12
C ILE A 25 11.97 -2.24 2.36
N TYR A 26 10.81 -2.13 3.01
CA TYR A 26 9.53 -2.53 2.45
C TYR A 26 8.81 -1.30 1.85
N CYS A 27 8.68 -1.28 0.55
CA CYS A 27 8.15 -0.15 -0.20
C CYS A 27 6.75 -0.45 -0.76
N LEU A 28 5.87 0.52 -0.62
CA LEU A 28 4.46 0.46 -1.03
C LEU A 28 4.11 1.66 -1.92
N PRO A 29 3.15 1.53 -2.85
CA PRO A 29 2.76 2.65 -3.71
C PRO A 29 2.01 3.74 -2.93
N TYR A 30 1.23 3.36 -1.92
CA TYR A 30 0.30 4.27 -1.25
C TYR A 30 0.45 4.28 0.27
N THR A 31 0.30 5.45 0.87
CA THR A 31 0.36 5.64 2.33
C THR A 31 -0.75 4.93 3.09
N SER A 32 -1.90 4.70 2.45
CA SER A 32 -3.04 4.01 3.08
C SER A 32 -2.74 2.56 3.47
N ILE A 33 -1.86 1.90 2.72
CA ILE A 33 -1.47 0.51 2.96
C ILE A 33 -0.33 0.42 3.98
N ILE A 34 0.49 1.46 4.08
CA ILE A 34 1.63 1.50 5.00
C ILE A 34 1.19 1.27 6.45
N ASP A 35 0.11 1.94 6.89
CA ASP A 35 -0.37 1.81 8.26
C ASP A 35 -0.84 0.39 8.60
N GLN A 36 -1.46 -0.29 7.63
CA GLN A 36 -1.88 -1.68 7.79
C GLN A 36 -0.67 -2.60 7.90
N ASN A 37 0.25 -2.54 6.93
CA ASN A 37 1.45 -3.39 6.93
C ASN A 37 2.34 -3.11 8.14
N TYR A 38 2.52 -1.84 8.51
CA TYR A 38 3.28 -1.47 9.71
C TYR A 38 2.73 -2.12 10.98
N ARG A 39 1.40 -2.11 11.18
CA ARG A 39 0.76 -2.76 12.33
C ARG A 39 0.97 -4.27 12.34
N GLU A 40 0.92 -4.91 11.17
CA GLU A 40 1.18 -6.35 11.07
C GLU A 40 2.65 -6.67 11.39
N PHE A 41 3.60 -5.91 10.85
CA PHE A 41 5.02 -6.07 11.18
C PHE A 41 5.29 -5.81 12.66
N GLN A 42 4.65 -4.80 13.24
CA GLN A 42 4.75 -4.50 14.65
C GLN A 42 4.33 -5.68 15.53
N LYS A 43 3.22 -6.34 15.20
CA LYS A 43 2.77 -7.53 15.93
C LYS A 43 3.79 -8.66 15.86
N ILE A 44 4.38 -8.91 14.69
CA ILE A 44 5.38 -9.96 14.50
C ILE A 44 6.62 -9.63 15.32
N ILE A 45 7.19 -8.45 15.15
CA ILE A 45 8.41 -8.04 15.84
C ILE A 45 8.21 -8.04 17.35
N HIS A 46 7.07 -7.56 17.84
CA HIS A 46 6.71 -7.59 19.25
C HIS A 46 6.62 -9.04 19.78
N HIS A 47 6.03 -9.95 19.00
CA HIS A 47 5.93 -11.36 19.38
C HIS A 47 7.31 -12.01 19.57
N TYR A 48 8.27 -11.71 18.68
CA TYR A 48 9.61 -12.33 18.73
C TYR A 48 10.57 -11.61 19.68
N LEU A 49 10.54 -10.30 19.75
CA LEU A 49 11.52 -9.50 20.51
C LEU A 49 11.02 -9.04 21.88
N LYS A 50 9.70 -9.10 22.13
CA LYS A 50 9.07 -8.77 23.41
C LYS A 50 9.67 -7.49 24.04
N GLN A 51 10.29 -7.62 25.21
CA GLN A 51 10.85 -6.52 26.00
C GLN A 51 11.87 -5.67 25.24
N LYS A 52 12.74 -6.28 24.41
CA LYS A 52 13.73 -5.53 23.59
C LYS A 52 13.07 -4.57 22.61
N TYR A 53 11.89 -4.95 22.07
CA TYR A 53 11.13 -4.07 21.20
C TYR A 53 10.47 -2.94 21.95
N GLU A 54 9.94 -3.20 23.15
CA GLU A 54 9.28 -2.19 23.99
C GLU A 54 10.24 -1.10 24.46
N GLU A 55 11.49 -1.46 24.80
CA GLU A 55 12.52 -0.53 25.22
C GLU A 55 12.92 0.46 24.11
N LYS A 56 13.13 -0.03 22.89
CA LYS A 56 13.61 0.78 21.76
C LYS A 56 12.95 0.40 20.44
N PRO A 57 11.64 0.62 20.28
CA PRO A 57 10.88 0.18 19.10
C PRO A 57 11.42 0.79 17.79
N HIS A 58 11.93 2.03 17.83
CA HIS A 58 12.44 2.74 16.66
C HIS A 58 13.75 2.16 16.09
N ARG A 59 14.46 1.30 16.83
CA ARG A 59 15.64 0.60 16.32
C ARG A 59 15.30 -0.59 15.44
N PHE A 60 14.13 -1.17 15.61
CA PHE A 60 13.72 -2.38 14.91
C PHE A 60 12.79 -2.10 13.74
N LEU A 61 11.84 -1.17 13.91
CA LEU A 61 10.80 -0.89 12.92
C LEU A 61 10.56 0.60 12.78
N LEU A 62 10.68 1.08 11.56
CA LEU A 62 10.41 2.47 11.20
C LEU A 62 9.29 2.55 10.16
N LYS A 63 8.31 3.41 10.40
CA LYS A 63 7.36 3.89 9.40
C LYS A 63 7.79 5.26 8.91
N HIS A 64 8.07 5.40 7.61
CA HIS A 64 8.50 6.66 7.04
C HIS A 64 7.76 7.02 5.75
N HIS A 65 6.93 8.05 5.81
CA HIS A 65 6.28 8.69 4.66
C HIS A 65 6.09 10.19 4.96
N TYR A 66 5.65 10.97 3.97
CA TYR A 66 5.58 12.43 4.09
C TYR A 66 4.70 12.94 5.26
N LEU A 67 3.69 12.20 5.69
CA LEU A 67 2.86 12.55 6.84
C LEU A 67 3.55 12.28 8.18
N THR A 68 4.42 11.28 8.27
CA THR A 68 5.12 10.91 9.50
C THR A 68 6.05 12.04 9.96
N SER A 69 6.70 12.71 9.03
CA SER A 69 7.58 13.86 9.34
C SER A 69 6.81 15.06 9.92
N LYS A 70 5.54 15.24 9.55
CA LYS A 70 4.67 16.26 10.13
C LYS A 70 4.19 15.88 11.54
N THR A 71 3.94 14.60 11.78
CA THR A 71 3.48 14.11 13.10
C THR A 71 4.58 14.20 14.15
N LEU A 72 5.84 13.99 13.78
CA LEU A 72 6.99 14.18 14.67
C LEU A 72 7.16 15.65 15.06
N LYS A 73 6.94 16.58 14.14
CA LYS A 73 6.96 18.03 14.44
C LYS A 73 5.81 18.43 15.41
N ASN A 74 4.59 17.97 15.13
CA ASN A 74 3.42 18.32 15.94
C ASN A 74 3.39 17.67 17.34
N ARG A 75 4.11 16.57 17.55
CA ARG A 75 4.27 15.98 18.88
C ARG A 75 5.19 16.81 19.77
N ASN A 76 6.16 17.50 19.19
CA ASN A 76 7.03 18.40 19.94
C ASN A 76 6.30 19.62 20.49
N ASP A 77 5.35 20.19 19.71
CA ASP A 77 4.59 21.38 20.15
C ASP A 77 3.58 21.07 21.26
N LYS A 78 3.17 19.79 21.42
CA LYS A 78 2.18 19.38 22.43
C LYS A 78 2.78 18.73 23.69
N ASN A 79 4.01 18.20 23.63
CA ASN A 79 4.63 17.48 24.75
C ASN A 79 5.54 18.34 25.63
N HIS A 80 5.60 19.65 25.43
CA HIS A 80 6.28 20.54 26.38
C HIS A 80 5.63 20.55 27.78
N ASN A 81 4.41 20.01 27.89
CA ASN A 81 3.65 20.12 29.18
C ASN A 81 3.49 18.80 29.95
N ASN A 82 3.89 17.61 29.45
CA ASN A 82 3.48 16.38 30.17
C ASN A 82 4.51 15.22 30.26
N ASN A 83 5.80 15.38 29.92
CA ASN A 83 6.79 14.33 30.20
C ASN A 83 8.18 14.94 30.49
N GLU A 84 8.45 15.19 31.76
CA GLU A 84 9.70 15.79 32.28
C GLU A 84 10.95 14.90 32.17
N ASN A 85 10.86 13.66 31.67
CA ASN A 85 11.96 12.68 31.74
C ASN A 85 12.58 12.24 30.40
N ARG A 86 12.18 12.79 29.24
CA ARG A 86 12.89 12.53 27.98
C ARG A 86 13.96 13.58 27.72
N SER A 87 15.23 13.15 27.79
CA SER A 87 16.37 14.01 27.48
C SER A 87 16.27 14.52 26.02
N TYR A 88 16.65 15.79 25.82
CA TYR A 88 16.85 16.36 24.46
C TYR A 88 17.76 15.49 23.58
N LYS A 89 18.66 14.76 24.21
CA LYS A 89 19.54 13.79 23.55
C LYS A 89 18.78 12.61 22.95
N ASP A 90 17.80 12.04 23.66
CA ASP A 90 16.97 10.93 23.16
C ASP A 90 16.15 11.35 21.95
N TYR A 91 15.65 12.59 21.96
CA TYR A 91 14.94 13.17 20.82
C TYR A 91 15.83 13.31 19.58
N LEU A 92 17.07 13.79 19.75
CA LEU A 92 18.01 13.92 18.65
C LEU A 92 18.41 12.55 18.07
N GLU A 93 18.61 11.55 18.94
CA GLU A 93 18.88 10.18 18.53
C GLU A 93 17.72 9.60 17.70
N ASP A 94 16.49 9.69 18.19
CA ASP A 94 15.30 9.23 17.47
C ASP A 94 15.15 9.94 16.11
N LYS A 95 15.40 11.24 16.06
CA LYS A 95 15.36 12.02 14.84
C LYS A 95 16.41 11.56 13.83
N LEU A 96 17.63 11.34 14.28
CA LEU A 96 18.71 10.83 13.42
C LEU A 96 18.40 9.43 12.88
N LEU A 97 17.87 8.53 13.71
CA LEU A 97 17.45 7.18 13.31
C LEU A 97 16.43 7.23 12.17
N VAL A 98 15.44 8.12 12.27
CA VAL A 98 14.38 8.30 11.26
C VAL A 98 14.92 8.95 9.98
N GLU A 99 15.73 10.00 10.12
CA GLU A 99 16.25 10.75 8.97
C GLU A 99 17.27 9.95 8.15
N SER A 100 17.99 9.03 8.77
CA SER A 100 19.02 8.21 8.11
C SER A 100 18.60 6.79 7.76
N TRP A 101 17.41 6.34 8.13
CA TRP A 101 16.93 4.97 7.89
C TRP A 101 17.80 3.88 8.52
N GLN A 102 18.19 4.07 9.76
CA GLN A 102 19.02 3.10 10.51
C GLN A 102 18.30 1.83 10.98
N PRO A 103 16.96 1.82 11.23
CA PRO A 103 16.28 0.63 11.73
C PRO A 103 16.40 -0.60 10.83
N ALA A 104 16.26 -1.78 11.42
CA ALA A 104 16.41 -3.06 10.72
C ALA A 104 15.34 -3.29 9.65
N LEU A 105 14.10 -2.83 9.92
CA LEU A 105 12.97 -2.90 8.99
C LEU A 105 12.37 -1.49 8.81
N ILE A 106 12.31 -1.05 7.57
CA ILE A 106 11.76 0.26 7.19
C ILE A 106 10.55 0.03 6.29
N VAL A 107 9.40 0.60 6.65
CA VAL A 107 8.18 0.59 5.83
C VAL A 107 7.97 1.99 5.25
N THR A 108 7.99 2.10 3.94
CA THR A 108 8.00 3.39 3.25
C THR A 108 7.22 3.37 1.94
N THR A 109 7.22 4.48 1.19
CA THR A 109 6.64 4.55 -0.16
C THR A 109 7.70 4.47 -1.25
N PHE A 110 7.29 4.07 -2.47
CA PHE A 110 8.14 4.18 -3.66
C PHE A 110 8.71 5.58 -3.83
N VAL A 111 7.86 6.60 -3.65
CA VAL A 111 8.26 8.01 -3.75
C VAL A 111 9.40 8.35 -2.79
N GLN A 112 9.34 7.86 -1.54
CA GLN A 112 10.40 8.12 -0.56
C GLN A 112 11.69 7.39 -0.91
N LEU A 113 11.61 6.14 -1.40
CA LEU A 113 12.76 5.39 -1.86
C LEU A 113 13.43 6.11 -3.03
N PHE A 114 12.67 6.43 -4.07
CA PHE A 114 13.21 7.08 -5.27
C PHE A 114 13.75 8.48 -4.97
N HIS A 115 13.08 9.27 -4.15
CA HIS A 115 13.62 10.54 -3.67
C HIS A 115 14.94 10.38 -2.89
N SER A 116 15.13 9.27 -2.20
CA SER A 116 16.38 9.01 -1.46
C SER A 116 17.52 8.56 -2.37
N ILE A 117 17.19 8.02 -3.55
CA ILE A 117 18.17 7.59 -4.56
C ILE A 117 18.52 8.75 -5.53
N PHE A 118 17.50 9.47 -6.03
CA PHE A 118 17.67 10.42 -7.13
C PHE A 118 17.76 11.90 -6.71
N SER A 119 17.45 12.22 -5.45
CA SER A 119 17.39 13.62 -5.02
C SER A 119 18.78 14.17 -4.73
N ASN A 120 18.98 15.46 -5.05
CA ASN A 120 20.15 16.24 -4.66
C ASN A 120 20.03 16.92 -3.28
N LYS A 121 18.91 16.70 -2.56
CA LYS A 121 18.66 17.32 -1.26
C LYS A 121 19.35 16.54 -0.14
N ASN A 122 20.19 17.19 0.66
CA ASN A 122 20.92 16.59 1.78
C ASN A 122 20.03 15.73 2.71
N ARG A 123 18.79 16.17 2.96
CA ARG A 123 17.83 15.42 3.77
C ARG A 123 17.53 14.02 3.21
N ASN A 124 17.51 13.87 1.89
CA ASN A 124 17.24 12.60 1.25
C ASN A 124 18.51 11.76 1.13
N LEU A 125 19.63 12.40 0.83
CA LEU A 125 20.94 11.75 0.71
C LEU A 125 21.42 11.11 2.01
N LYS A 126 21.00 11.63 3.17
CA LYS A 126 21.30 11.00 4.47
C LYS A 126 20.85 9.54 4.59
N LYS A 127 19.93 9.08 3.76
CA LYS A 127 19.41 7.70 3.77
C LYS A 127 20.21 6.77 2.86
N PHE A 128 20.92 7.33 1.88
CA PHE A 128 21.57 6.58 0.81
C PHE A 128 22.50 5.47 1.33
N HIS A 129 23.32 5.76 2.33
CA HIS A 129 24.25 4.78 2.93
C HIS A 129 23.54 3.60 3.63
N ASN A 130 22.26 3.71 3.93
CA ASN A 130 21.43 2.65 4.51
C ASN A 130 20.50 1.99 3.48
N ILE A 131 20.47 2.49 2.23
CA ILE A 131 19.81 1.83 1.10
C ILE A 131 20.76 0.82 0.46
N ILE A 132 22.04 1.10 0.40
CA ILE A 132 23.05 0.11 0.00
C ILE A 132 23.13 -1.02 1.02
N ASN A 133 23.55 -2.19 0.58
CA ASN A 133 23.61 -3.38 1.43
C ASN A 133 22.27 -3.69 2.13
N SER A 134 21.18 -3.67 1.36
CA SER A 134 19.84 -3.91 1.88
C SER A 134 19.04 -4.86 0.99
N ILE A 135 17.95 -5.40 1.53
CA ILE A 135 16.93 -6.13 0.78
C ILE A 135 15.74 -5.19 0.62
N ILE A 136 15.50 -4.76 -0.62
CA ILE A 136 14.41 -3.85 -0.96
C ILE A 136 13.24 -4.64 -1.52
N ILE A 137 12.14 -4.63 -0.81
CA ILE A 137 10.90 -5.27 -1.22
C ILE A 137 9.98 -4.20 -1.79
N LEU A 138 9.63 -4.32 -3.07
CA LEU A 138 8.66 -3.45 -3.73
C LEU A 138 7.34 -4.19 -3.91
N ASP A 139 6.32 -3.80 -3.19
CA ASP A 139 4.99 -4.40 -3.25
C ASP A 139 4.07 -3.61 -4.16
N GLU A 140 3.29 -4.30 -5.00
CA GLU A 140 2.40 -3.70 -6.00
C GLU A 140 3.18 -2.87 -7.05
N VAL A 141 4.25 -3.44 -7.59
CA VAL A 141 5.20 -2.78 -8.51
C VAL A 141 4.54 -2.25 -9.78
N GLN A 142 3.42 -2.84 -10.22
CA GLN A 142 2.64 -2.37 -11.37
C GLN A 142 2.11 -0.94 -11.22
N ASN A 143 2.16 -0.37 -10.02
CA ASN A 143 1.79 1.04 -9.79
C ASN A 143 2.93 2.02 -10.07
N ILE A 144 4.08 1.56 -10.54
CA ILE A 144 5.16 2.41 -11.01
C ILE A 144 4.84 2.81 -12.46
N ASP A 145 4.94 4.10 -12.75
CA ASP A 145 4.71 4.62 -14.08
C ASP A 145 5.72 4.04 -15.09
N PRO A 146 5.26 3.49 -16.22
CA PRO A 146 6.11 2.91 -17.25
C PRO A 146 7.23 3.82 -17.78
N ASP A 147 7.01 5.14 -17.77
CA ASP A 147 8.01 6.13 -18.18
C ASP A 147 9.31 6.04 -17.35
N TYR A 148 9.24 5.50 -16.14
CA TYR A 148 10.40 5.33 -15.26
C TYR A 148 11.07 3.95 -15.36
N TYR A 149 10.52 2.98 -16.10
CA TYR A 149 11.01 1.59 -16.12
C TYR A 149 12.48 1.47 -16.53
N LEU A 150 12.90 2.16 -17.59
CA LEU A 150 14.29 2.12 -18.04
C LEU A 150 15.25 2.65 -16.97
N MET A 151 14.92 3.79 -16.39
CA MET A 151 15.74 4.41 -15.35
C MET A 151 15.82 3.51 -14.10
N ILE A 152 14.71 2.92 -13.70
CA ILE A 152 14.65 2.03 -12.53
C ILE A 152 15.45 0.75 -12.79
N ARG A 153 15.35 0.16 -13.99
CA ARG A 153 16.13 -1.00 -14.42
C ARG A 153 17.63 -0.77 -14.25
N GLU A 154 18.12 0.34 -14.81
CA GLU A 154 19.54 0.70 -14.72
C GLU A 154 20.01 0.88 -13.26
N VAL A 155 19.24 1.62 -12.48
CA VAL A 155 19.57 1.86 -11.07
C VAL A 155 19.56 0.56 -10.28
N PHE A 156 18.54 -0.29 -10.43
CA PHE A 156 18.48 -1.57 -9.71
C PHE A 156 19.64 -2.49 -10.10
N THR A 157 20.00 -2.50 -11.38
CA THR A 157 21.15 -3.27 -11.87
C THR A 157 22.47 -2.77 -11.24
N ILE A 158 22.67 -1.46 -11.18
CA ILE A 158 23.86 -0.87 -10.54
C ILE A 158 23.89 -1.20 -9.04
N PHE A 159 22.76 -1.04 -8.34
CA PHE A 159 22.67 -1.32 -6.92
C PHE A 159 22.91 -2.80 -6.60
N ALA A 160 22.36 -3.70 -7.40
CA ALA A 160 22.58 -5.14 -7.23
C ALA A 160 24.04 -5.53 -7.48
N ARG A 161 24.66 -5.00 -8.53
CA ARG A 161 26.03 -5.37 -8.93
C ARG A 161 27.13 -4.71 -8.09
N ARG A 162 26.92 -3.46 -7.63
CA ARG A 162 27.97 -2.63 -7.01
C ARG A 162 27.80 -2.40 -5.51
N PHE A 163 26.56 -2.48 -5.01
CA PHE A 163 26.21 -2.08 -3.65
C PHE A 163 25.61 -3.21 -2.82
N ASN A 164 25.74 -4.45 -3.24
CA ASN A 164 25.23 -5.62 -2.51
C ASN A 164 23.76 -5.44 -2.08
N THR A 165 22.92 -4.92 -2.98
CA THR A 165 21.51 -4.62 -2.73
C THR A 165 20.64 -5.61 -3.49
N TYR A 166 19.68 -6.20 -2.82
CA TYR A 166 18.79 -7.22 -3.37
C TYR A 166 17.39 -6.64 -3.55
N PHE A 167 16.78 -6.88 -4.69
CA PHE A 167 15.43 -6.40 -4.99
C PHE A 167 14.47 -7.57 -5.08
N LEU A 168 13.36 -7.49 -4.33
CA LEU A 168 12.23 -8.42 -4.42
C LEU A 168 11.02 -7.66 -4.93
N LEU A 169 10.60 -7.97 -6.16
CA LEU A 169 9.47 -7.35 -6.83
C LEU A 169 8.23 -8.21 -6.62
N MET A 170 7.19 -7.61 -6.08
CA MET A 170 5.90 -8.26 -5.87
C MET A 170 4.81 -7.55 -6.66
N THR A 171 4.06 -8.30 -7.42
CA THR A 171 3.06 -7.76 -8.33
C THR A 171 1.90 -8.74 -8.54
N ALA A 172 0.75 -8.21 -8.90
CA ALA A 172 -0.37 -9.00 -9.38
C ALA A 172 -0.29 -9.23 -10.90
N THR A 173 0.30 -8.28 -11.62
CA THR A 173 0.58 -8.33 -13.07
C THR A 173 2.08 -8.16 -13.26
N GLN A 174 2.69 -8.87 -14.19
CA GLN A 174 4.13 -8.85 -14.40
C GLN A 174 4.51 -7.65 -15.29
N PRO A 175 4.93 -6.51 -14.72
CA PRO A 175 5.38 -5.38 -15.51
C PRO A 175 6.78 -5.66 -16.06
N GLU A 176 7.05 -5.26 -17.29
CA GLU A 176 8.33 -5.43 -17.97
C GLU A 176 9.44 -4.47 -17.47
N ILE A 177 9.52 -4.29 -16.15
CA ILE A 177 10.57 -3.45 -15.56
C ILE A 177 11.94 -4.11 -15.70
N LEU A 178 12.00 -5.42 -15.44
CA LEU A 178 13.22 -6.21 -15.55
C LEU A 178 13.03 -7.29 -16.61
N SER A 179 14.07 -7.56 -17.39
CA SER A 179 14.08 -8.69 -18.31
C SER A 179 14.41 -9.99 -17.56
N ASP A 180 14.03 -11.12 -18.14
CA ASP A 180 14.30 -12.46 -17.61
C ASP A 180 15.80 -12.75 -17.44
N GLU A 181 16.66 -12.02 -18.16
CA GLU A 181 18.13 -12.09 -18.01
C GLU A 181 18.65 -11.46 -16.71
N ILE A 182 17.87 -10.54 -16.12
CA ILE A 182 18.28 -9.74 -14.96
C ILE A 182 17.56 -10.20 -13.69
N ALA A 183 16.35 -10.74 -13.84
CA ALA A 183 15.50 -11.15 -12.72
C ALA A 183 15.23 -12.67 -12.75
N ILE A 184 15.01 -13.24 -11.58
CA ILE A 184 14.64 -14.65 -11.42
C ILE A 184 13.21 -14.72 -10.87
N ASP A 185 12.35 -15.43 -11.57
CA ASP A 185 11.01 -15.74 -11.06
C ASP A 185 11.10 -16.72 -9.90
N LEU A 186 10.71 -16.26 -8.71
CA LEU A 186 10.74 -17.09 -7.48
C LEU A 186 9.56 -18.05 -7.38
N VAL A 187 8.47 -17.78 -8.10
CA VAL A 187 7.22 -18.56 -8.04
C VAL A 187 6.70 -18.80 -9.44
N ASN A 188 6.46 -20.05 -9.78
CA ASN A 188 5.69 -20.39 -10.98
C ASN A 188 4.19 -20.16 -10.69
N PRO A 189 3.50 -19.24 -11.39
CA PRO A 189 2.09 -18.93 -11.14
C PRO A 189 1.12 -19.99 -11.68
N GLU A 190 1.51 -20.80 -12.67
CA GLU A 190 0.62 -21.72 -13.38
C GLU A 190 -0.16 -22.70 -12.46
N PRO A 191 0.48 -23.40 -11.49
CA PRO A 191 -0.25 -24.31 -10.61
C PRO A 191 -1.33 -23.63 -9.79
N PHE A 192 -1.12 -22.36 -9.45
CA PHE A 192 -2.08 -21.57 -8.69
C PHE A 192 -3.23 -21.09 -9.58
N MET A 193 -2.96 -20.65 -10.82
CA MET A 193 -3.97 -20.17 -11.75
C MET A 193 -4.96 -21.27 -12.16
N ARG A 194 -4.52 -22.51 -12.23
CA ARG A 194 -5.37 -23.66 -12.57
C ARG A 194 -6.26 -24.13 -11.43
N ASN A 195 -6.03 -23.66 -10.21
CA ASN A 195 -6.81 -24.08 -9.05
C ASN A 195 -8.15 -23.32 -8.99
N SER A 196 -9.25 -24.06 -8.93
CA SER A 196 -10.62 -23.52 -8.88
C SER A 196 -10.88 -22.56 -7.71
N ILE A 197 -10.09 -22.65 -6.62
CA ILE A 197 -10.16 -21.73 -5.48
C ILE A 197 -9.89 -20.29 -5.89
N PHE A 198 -9.10 -20.07 -6.95
CA PHE A 198 -8.79 -18.72 -7.47
C PHE A 198 -9.83 -18.22 -8.49
N ASN A 199 -10.69 -19.09 -9.01
CA ASN A 199 -11.75 -18.72 -9.94
C ASN A 199 -13.00 -18.20 -9.20
N ARG A 200 -12.83 -17.09 -8.47
CA ARG A 200 -13.84 -16.53 -7.57
C ARG A 200 -14.72 -15.46 -8.18
N VAL A 201 -14.35 -14.94 -9.34
CA VAL A 201 -15.00 -13.81 -9.96
C VAL A 201 -15.35 -14.14 -11.41
N LYS A 202 -16.61 -13.95 -11.76
CA LYS A 202 -17.06 -13.96 -13.16
C LYS A 202 -17.05 -12.53 -13.68
N MET A 203 -16.21 -12.25 -14.68
CA MET A 203 -16.15 -10.96 -15.33
C MET A 203 -17.11 -10.92 -16.51
N GLU A 204 -17.94 -9.89 -16.58
CA GLU A 204 -18.81 -9.59 -17.72
C GLU A 204 -18.40 -8.23 -18.29
N THR A 205 -17.93 -8.20 -19.52
CA THR A 205 -17.46 -6.97 -20.17
C THR A 205 -18.59 -6.39 -21.05
N ASN A 206 -18.83 -5.09 -20.89
CA ASN A 206 -19.68 -4.33 -21.79
C ASN A 206 -18.96 -3.04 -22.19
N LEU A 207 -18.31 -3.07 -23.35
CA LEU A 207 -17.52 -1.96 -23.88
C LEU A 207 -18.35 -0.89 -24.61
N LYS A 208 -19.69 -1.02 -24.63
CA LYS A 208 -20.53 0.03 -25.21
C LYS A 208 -20.45 1.29 -24.39
N ILE A 209 -20.16 2.40 -25.05
CA ILE A 209 -20.16 3.73 -24.41
C ILE A 209 -21.56 4.00 -23.81
N THR A 210 -21.60 4.17 -22.50
CA THR A 210 -22.83 4.40 -21.75
C THR A 210 -22.71 5.67 -20.93
N ASN A 211 -23.66 6.57 -21.04
CA ASN A 211 -23.70 7.73 -20.16
C ASN A 211 -24.22 7.35 -18.76
N SER A 212 -23.96 8.20 -17.77
CA SER A 212 -24.33 7.97 -16.37
C SER A 212 -25.84 7.71 -16.18
N ASP A 213 -26.69 8.30 -17.01
CA ASP A 213 -28.15 8.22 -16.84
C ASP A 213 -28.69 6.89 -17.39
N LYS A 214 -28.13 6.41 -18.51
CA LYS A 214 -28.41 5.06 -19.03
C LYS A 214 -27.91 3.98 -18.06
N PHE A 215 -26.70 4.17 -17.52
CA PHE A 215 -26.16 3.26 -16.50
C PHE A 215 -27.07 3.21 -15.29
N LEU A 216 -27.49 4.35 -14.74
CA LEU A 216 -28.39 4.43 -13.59
C LEU A 216 -29.76 3.77 -13.85
N LYS A 217 -30.33 3.96 -15.03
CA LYS A 217 -31.56 3.26 -15.41
C LYS A 217 -31.38 1.75 -15.40
N ASN A 218 -30.33 1.27 -16.07
CA ASN A 218 -30.02 -0.16 -16.10
C ASN A 218 -29.72 -0.73 -14.72
N PHE A 219 -28.91 -0.03 -13.93
CA PHE A 219 -28.56 -0.42 -12.58
C PHE A 219 -29.82 -0.52 -11.70
N THR A 220 -30.68 0.49 -11.71
CA THR A 220 -31.92 0.47 -10.90
C THR A 220 -32.88 -0.61 -11.28
N THR A 221 -32.94 -0.99 -12.56
CA THR A 221 -33.87 -2.05 -13.04
C THR A 221 -33.33 -3.45 -12.77
N ASN A 222 -32.04 -3.66 -12.92
CA ASN A 222 -31.42 -5.00 -12.93
C ASN A 222 -30.68 -5.40 -11.65
N PHE A 223 -30.43 -4.44 -10.74
CA PHE A 223 -29.71 -4.75 -9.51
C PHE A 223 -30.62 -5.44 -8.50
N LYS A 224 -30.32 -6.70 -8.19
CA LYS A 224 -31.07 -7.56 -7.26
C LYS A 224 -30.24 -8.01 -6.04
N GLU A 225 -28.97 -7.70 -6.02
CA GLU A 225 -28.06 -8.14 -4.98
C GLU A 225 -28.20 -7.31 -3.69
N ARG A 226 -27.71 -7.84 -2.57
CA ARG A 226 -27.72 -7.13 -1.28
C ARG A 226 -26.64 -6.07 -1.17
N ASN A 227 -25.53 -6.25 -1.89
CA ASN A 227 -24.47 -5.26 -1.85
C ASN A 227 -23.77 -5.13 -3.20
N ALA A 228 -23.30 -3.92 -3.48
CA ALA A 228 -22.57 -3.58 -4.68
C ALA A 228 -21.43 -2.60 -4.41
N LEU A 229 -20.38 -2.73 -5.21
CA LEU A 229 -19.30 -1.77 -5.32
C LEU A 229 -19.29 -1.18 -6.73
N LEU A 230 -19.39 0.15 -6.82
CA LEU A 230 -19.26 0.90 -8.06
C LEU A 230 -17.98 1.68 -8.05
N VAL A 231 -17.08 1.39 -8.97
CA VAL A 231 -15.79 2.10 -9.12
C VAL A 231 -15.83 2.92 -10.40
N VAL A 232 -15.61 4.22 -10.29
CA VAL A 232 -15.61 5.16 -11.41
C VAL A 232 -14.30 5.95 -11.47
N ASN A 233 -13.97 6.44 -12.68
CA ASN A 233 -12.66 7.06 -12.90
C ASN A 233 -12.52 8.44 -12.25
N THR A 234 -13.60 9.18 -12.03
CA THR A 234 -13.52 10.55 -11.51
C THR A 234 -14.27 10.75 -10.21
N LYS A 235 -13.75 11.65 -9.35
CA LYS A 235 -14.40 12.04 -8.09
C LYS A 235 -15.77 12.68 -8.34
N LYS A 236 -15.89 13.50 -9.40
CA LYS A 236 -17.15 14.18 -9.76
C LYS A 236 -18.23 13.16 -10.12
N MET A 237 -17.86 12.12 -10.90
CA MET A 237 -18.78 11.05 -11.26
C MET A 237 -19.21 10.24 -10.03
N ALA A 238 -18.28 9.91 -9.14
CA ALA A 238 -18.60 9.19 -7.90
C ALA A 238 -19.65 9.94 -7.07
N VAL A 239 -19.48 11.24 -6.89
CA VAL A 239 -20.44 12.07 -6.14
C VAL A 239 -21.78 12.19 -6.87
N LYS A 240 -21.78 12.34 -8.22
CA LYS A 240 -23.02 12.40 -9.02
C LYS A 240 -23.82 11.10 -8.88
N LEU A 241 -23.17 9.95 -9.05
CA LEU A 241 -23.80 8.64 -8.92
C LEU A 241 -24.30 8.40 -7.49
N PHE A 242 -23.52 8.77 -6.49
CA PHE A 242 -23.93 8.64 -5.09
C PHE A 242 -25.24 9.36 -4.82
N LYS A 243 -25.34 10.64 -5.16
CA LYS A 243 -26.58 11.44 -4.97
C LYS A 243 -27.79 10.84 -5.70
N SER A 244 -27.57 10.26 -6.88
CA SER A 244 -28.67 9.67 -7.68
C SER A 244 -29.09 8.31 -7.15
N ILE A 245 -28.18 7.49 -6.68
CA ILE A 245 -28.44 6.15 -6.13
C ILE A 245 -29.07 6.26 -4.74
N GLU A 246 -28.57 7.13 -3.87
CA GLU A 246 -29.09 7.38 -2.54
C GLU A 246 -30.59 7.75 -2.58
N LYS A 247 -31.01 8.55 -3.57
CA LYS A 247 -32.41 8.93 -3.76
C LYS A 247 -33.33 7.79 -4.26
N LYS A 248 -32.75 6.79 -4.95
CA LYS A 248 -33.52 5.71 -5.58
C LYS A 248 -33.61 4.43 -4.77
N PHE A 249 -32.58 4.21 -3.93
CA PHE A 249 -32.43 2.99 -3.13
C PHE A 249 -32.60 3.29 -1.63
N ASN A 250 -33.82 3.65 -1.22
CA ASN A 250 -34.13 4.02 0.17
C ASN A 250 -33.87 2.90 1.17
N ASP A 251 -33.93 1.63 0.74
CA ASP A 251 -33.67 0.46 1.58
C ASP A 251 -32.16 0.13 1.72
N PHE A 252 -31.29 0.85 1.02
CA PHE A 252 -29.87 0.61 1.02
C PHE A 252 -29.12 1.72 1.74
N GLU A 253 -28.10 1.32 2.51
CA GLU A 253 -27.13 2.29 3.01
C GLU A 253 -26.12 2.61 1.91
N CYS A 254 -26.10 3.84 1.45
CA CYS A 254 -25.18 4.30 0.40
C CYS A 254 -23.95 4.98 0.99
N TYR A 255 -22.77 4.63 0.47
CA TYR A 255 -21.50 5.21 0.88
C TYR A 255 -20.74 5.75 -0.32
N CYS A 256 -20.18 6.96 -0.18
CA CYS A 256 -19.28 7.54 -1.16
C CYS A 256 -17.87 7.62 -0.56
N LEU A 257 -16.89 6.95 -1.22
CA LEU A 257 -15.49 6.96 -0.85
C LEU A 257 -14.68 7.64 -1.96
N THR A 258 -14.21 8.85 -1.70
CA THR A 258 -13.39 9.62 -2.63
C THR A 258 -12.22 10.29 -1.91
N ASN A 259 -11.25 10.80 -2.67
CA ASN A 259 -10.13 11.59 -2.12
C ASN A 259 -10.55 12.97 -1.58
N TYR A 260 -11.83 13.33 -1.62
CA TYR A 260 -12.35 14.50 -0.90
C TYR A 260 -12.47 14.27 0.61
N LEU A 261 -12.49 13.01 1.04
CA LEU A 261 -12.53 12.67 2.46
C LEU A 261 -11.16 12.86 3.10
N ILE A 262 -11.13 13.45 4.28
CA ILE A 262 -9.91 13.46 5.09
C ILE A 262 -9.54 12.03 5.52
N PRO A 263 -8.25 11.73 5.71
CA PRO A 263 -7.78 10.36 5.99
C PRO A 263 -8.49 9.67 7.15
N LYS A 264 -8.75 10.40 8.24
CA LYS A 264 -9.42 9.88 9.44
C LYS A 264 -10.88 9.47 9.18
N ASP A 265 -11.61 10.26 8.41
CA ASP A 265 -13.01 9.96 8.05
C ASP A 265 -13.09 8.82 7.04
N LYS A 266 -12.14 8.76 6.13
CA LYS A 266 -12.00 7.64 5.19
C LYS A 266 -11.81 6.32 5.94
N GLU A 267 -10.86 6.25 6.87
CA GLU A 267 -10.61 5.05 7.68
C GLU A 267 -11.86 4.64 8.48
N ARG A 268 -12.53 5.59 9.11
CA ARG A 268 -13.78 5.37 9.86
C ARG A 268 -14.88 4.80 8.97
N LYS A 269 -15.09 5.37 7.77
CA LYS A 269 -16.09 4.89 6.80
C LYS A 269 -15.76 3.48 6.31
N ILE A 270 -14.51 3.20 5.97
CA ILE A 270 -14.08 1.87 5.52
C ILE A 270 -14.34 0.82 6.60
N LYS A 271 -13.98 1.08 7.86
CA LYS A 271 -14.27 0.17 8.99
C LYS A 271 -15.78 -0.11 9.11
N LYS A 272 -16.59 0.95 9.00
CA LYS A 272 -18.05 0.84 9.07
C LYS A 272 -18.64 0.01 7.93
N ILE A 273 -18.16 0.21 6.71
CA ILE A 273 -18.55 -0.55 5.52
C ILE A 273 -18.19 -2.03 5.68
N ARG A 274 -16.97 -2.35 6.11
CA ARG A 274 -16.53 -3.75 6.32
C ARG A 274 -17.43 -4.47 7.31
N ALA A 275 -17.66 -3.90 8.49
CA ALA A 275 -18.53 -4.51 9.50
C ALA A 275 -19.94 -4.78 8.98
N LYS A 276 -20.45 -3.95 8.06
CA LYS A 276 -21.78 -4.14 7.46
C LYS A 276 -21.78 -5.16 6.33
N LEU A 277 -20.72 -5.24 5.55
CA LEU A 277 -20.55 -6.28 4.53
C LEU A 277 -20.45 -7.67 5.18
N ASP A 278 -19.72 -7.79 6.29
CA ASP A 278 -19.61 -9.05 7.05
C ASP A 278 -20.98 -9.52 7.60
N THR A 279 -21.87 -8.59 7.91
CA THR A 279 -23.25 -8.90 8.34
C THR A 279 -24.26 -8.98 7.21
N ASN A 280 -23.81 -9.02 5.95
CA ASN A 280 -24.63 -9.14 4.72
C ASN A 280 -25.78 -8.11 4.64
N LYS A 281 -25.58 -6.88 5.11
CA LYS A 281 -26.55 -5.79 5.03
C LYS A 281 -26.68 -5.26 3.60
N LYS A 282 -27.79 -4.58 3.33
CA LYS A 282 -28.04 -3.90 2.04
C LYS A 282 -27.18 -2.64 1.93
N ILE A 283 -26.10 -2.71 1.14
CA ILE A 283 -25.12 -1.61 1.01
C ILE A 283 -24.77 -1.37 -0.44
N ILE A 284 -24.65 -0.11 -0.84
CA ILE A 284 -24.05 0.30 -2.11
C ILE A 284 -22.88 1.23 -1.80
N VAL A 285 -21.71 0.84 -2.26
CA VAL A 285 -20.47 1.63 -2.11
C VAL A 285 -20.10 2.21 -3.47
N ILE A 286 -19.96 3.51 -3.56
CA ILE A 286 -19.51 4.21 -4.74
C ILE A 286 -18.13 4.80 -4.45
N SER A 287 -17.16 4.56 -5.31
CA SER A 287 -15.81 5.06 -5.15
C SER A 287 -15.20 5.48 -6.47
N ASN A 288 -14.16 6.29 -6.38
CA ASN A 288 -13.18 6.40 -7.45
C ASN A 288 -12.08 5.35 -7.24
N GLN A 289 -11.04 5.36 -8.05
CA GLN A 289 -9.87 4.46 -8.01
C GLN A 289 -9.19 4.32 -6.63
N LEU A 290 -9.61 5.10 -5.65
CA LEU A 290 -9.13 5.05 -4.26
C LEU A 290 -9.23 3.66 -3.60
N ILE A 291 -10.21 2.85 -4.01
CA ILE A 291 -10.44 1.51 -3.44
C ILE A 291 -9.47 0.47 -4.00
N GLU A 292 -8.88 0.69 -5.17
CA GLU A 292 -8.04 -0.28 -5.86
C GLU A 292 -6.82 -0.69 -5.04
N ALA A 293 -6.30 0.23 -4.25
CA ALA A 293 -5.11 0.00 -3.45
C ALA A 293 -5.42 -0.17 -1.96
N GLY A 294 -5.36 -1.41 -1.48
CA GLY A 294 -5.31 -1.75 -0.06
C GLY A 294 -6.63 -1.62 0.73
N VAL A 295 -7.74 -1.33 0.04
CA VAL A 295 -9.06 -1.32 0.68
C VAL A 295 -9.81 -2.61 0.30
N GLY A 296 -9.46 -3.73 0.94
CA GLY A 296 -10.17 -5.00 0.71
C GLY A 296 -11.65 -4.88 1.11
N LEU A 297 -12.54 -4.69 0.14
CA LEU A 297 -13.99 -4.77 0.29
C LEU A 297 -14.50 -5.92 -0.60
N SER A 298 -15.22 -6.86 -0.01
CA SER A 298 -15.81 -7.99 -0.73
C SER A 298 -17.30 -7.75 -0.93
N CYS A 299 -17.70 -7.47 -2.16
CA CYS A 299 -19.11 -7.26 -2.54
C CYS A 299 -19.58 -8.38 -3.48
N LYS A 300 -20.89 -8.65 -3.47
CA LYS A 300 -21.53 -9.66 -4.34
C LYS A 300 -21.49 -9.25 -5.82
N ARG A 301 -21.60 -7.95 -6.10
CA ARG A 301 -21.55 -7.41 -7.46
C ARG A 301 -20.61 -6.21 -7.52
N GLY A 302 -19.69 -6.24 -8.47
CA GLY A 302 -18.80 -5.12 -8.80
C GLY A 302 -19.21 -4.49 -10.13
N TYR A 303 -19.18 -3.17 -10.21
CA TYR A 303 -19.32 -2.40 -11.45
C TYR A 303 -18.12 -1.48 -11.55
N ARG A 304 -17.44 -1.52 -12.69
CA ARG A 304 -16.29 -0.68 -12.93
C ARG A 304 -16.43 0.08 -14.24
N ASP A 305 -16.15 1.36 -14.17
CA ASP A 305 -15.99 2.19 -15.35
C ASP A 305 -14.76 1.75 -16.15
N VAL A 306 -14.81 1.84 -17.48
CA VAL A 306 -13.68 1.46 -18.33
C VAL A 306 -12.44 2.29 -17.93
N SER A 307 -11.36 1.61 -17.72
CA SER A 307 -10.12 2.16 -17.21
C SER A 307 -8.95 1.63 -18.04
N PRO A 308 -7.77 2.26 -18.04
CA PRO A 308 -6.58 1.65 -18.61
C PRO A 308 -6.33 0.24 -18.08
N LEU A 309 -5.71 -0.64 -18.88
CA LEU A 309 -5.52 -2.06 -18.56
C LEU A 309 -4.75 -2.31 -17.25
N ASP A 310 -3.83 -1.42 -16.92
CA ASP A 310 -3.07 -1.43 -15.66
C ASP A 310 -3.91 -1.18 -14.41
N SER A 311 -5.13 -0.67 -14.60
CA SER A 311 -6.06 -0.35 -13.52
C SER A 311 -7.29 -1.27 -13.48
N ILE A 312 -7.35 -2.30 -14.31
CA ILE A 312 -8.41 -3.31 -14.32
C ILE A 312 -7.95 -4.54 -13.54
#